data_ed94c4fdfc8829f66ffd22fb942799b2
#
_entry.id   ed94c4fdfc8829f66ffd22fb942799b2
#
_cell.length_a   1.000
_cell.length_b   1.000
_cell.length_c   1.000
_cell.angle_alpha   90.00
_cell.angle_beta   90.00
_cell.angle_gamma   90.00
#
_symmetry.space_group_name_H-M   'P 1'
#
loop_
_entity.id
_entity.type
_entity.pdbx_description
1 polymer ?
#
loop_
_entity_poly.entity_id
_entity_poly.type
_entity_poly.pdbx_seq_one_letter_code
_entity_poly.pdbx_strand_id
1 'polypeptide(L)'
;MDKVLDNKIENVLDSADRMFIATSVGGNSSGASVFFSRDGEDLVFFTFNPTRKAEQIRLNPRVHVVIWPKGQEGIEGLQIDGECYKIKDEDEKKKAYELVLNTTEAFQEYMEDDFLIKNDVVGYYRVKPTTIKYVNFYEEEQFQWKTIPGNKTSALKMAFKLGLKRIGLWLRTVRAPFLTATFAPIFIGAAVAWSDLKDNGIAENWSWKMFWLVLGGASLAQVATNASNDFFDHTSNADEINKVASPFNGGSRVIQVGLMTPGQVLITALVSIAGTVGIGLYLNQQVSGNFFGNTPILWTGIIGTFLALGYTGDPVRLGYKGFGEIAIALGFGPIMVMGAHYVLTAPIHNNVLGLWNWIEALIASVPIAILVMLIVWINQFQDAPSDAAVGKNTWVVRTAVNDGWMRLEKPLSLYKQFMVEAFLAVAAIGLLGMFTDYGTVYAFAALLPVLLVWKAFKMADEWMIKWNNPDADRQKVPYELLLVNVSTIGIHFLTGNFDFCSLYSIACLSLQTFQKYTNFMMG
;
A
#
# COMPACT_ATOMS: atom_id res chain seq x y z
N MET A 1 14.93 48.75 17.69
CA MET A 1 14.97 47.41 18.31
C MET A 1 15.05 46.34 17.24
N ASP A 2 14.19 46.36 16.21
CA ASP A 2 14.18 45.32 15.18
C ASP A 2 15.49 45.14 14.40
N LYS A 3 16.19 46.24 13.99
CA LYS A 3 17.44 46.11 13.23
C LYS A 3 18.60 45.45 13.98
N VAL A 4 18.68 45.61 15.32
CA VAL A 4 19.73 44.99 16.13
C VAL A 4 19.49 43.48 16.23
N LEU A 5 18.23 43.06 16.45
CA LEU A 5 17.86 41.68 16.49
C LEU A 5 18.02 41.03 15.10
N ASP A 6 17.66 41.74 14.03
CA ASP A 6 17.86 41.25 12.66
C ASP A 6 19.34 40.95 12.38
N ASN A 7 20.24 41.86 12.74
CA ASN A 7 21.68 41.66 12.58
C ASN A 7 22.20 40.45 13.39
N LYS A 8 21.69 40.23 14.63
CA LYS A 8 22.06 39.07 15.44
C LYS A 8 21.61 37.78 14.78
N ILE A 9 20.36 37.74 14.29
CA ILE A 9 19.81 36.56 13.58
C ILE A 9 20.65 36.28 12.33
N GLU A 10 20.97 37.28 11.53
CA GLU A 10 21.80 37.13 10.34
C GLU A 10 23.20 36.60 10.65
N ASN A 11 23.86 37.14 11.69
CA ASN A 11 25.18 36.66 12.12
C ASN A 11 25.19 35.18 12.47
N VAL A 12 24.17 34.70 13.19
CA VAL A 12 24.04 33.25 13.51
C VAL A 12 23.82 32.45 12.24
N LEU A 13 22.95 32.89 11.36
CA LEU A 13 22.65 32.17 10.11
C LEU A 13 23.86 32.10 9.18
N ASP A 14 24.66 33.15 9.10
CA ASP A 14 25.83 33.25 8.22
C ASP A 14 27.05 32.46 8.78
N SER A 15 27.09 32.25 10.10
CA SER A 15 28.17 31.51 10.76
C SER A 15 27.88 30.00 10.89
N ALA A 16 26.70 29.54 10.51
CA ALA A 16 26.27 28.17 10.63
C ALA A 16 26.16 27.46 9.25
N ASP A 17 26.61 26.24 9.14
CA ASP A 17 26.49 25.39 7.96
C ASP A 17 25.45 24.26 8.13
N ARG A 18 25.00 24.02 9.36
CA ARG A 18 24.08 22.94 9.72
C ARG A 18 22.93 23.45 10.57
N MET A 19 21.80 22.82 10.40
CA MET A 19 20.64 22.98 11.26
C MET A 19 20.17 21.60 11.77
N PHE A 20 19.65 21.58 12.99
CA PHE A 20 18.90 20.44 13.50
C PHE A 20 17.42 20.68 13.22
N ILE A 21 16.80 19.82 12.41
CA ILE A 21 15.39 19.90 12.08
C ILE A 21 14.61 18.82 12.81
N ALA A 22 13.60 19.20 13.57
CA ALA A 22 12.64 18.31 14.21
C ALA A 22 11.34 18.26 13.43
N THR A 23 10.84 17.06 13.20
CA THR A 23 9.60 16.77 12.47
C THR A 23 8.71 15.82 13.27
N SER A 24 7.39 15.85 13.06
CA SER A 24 6.48 14.97 13.80
C SER A 24 5.21 14.64 13.02
N VAL A 25 4.69 13.41 13.21
CA VAL A 25 3.39 12.96 12.72
C VAL A 25 2.76 12.02 13.73
N GLY A 26 1.50 12.27 14.10
CA GLY A 26 0.72 11.36 14.95
C GLY A 26 1.33 11.10 16.34
N GLY A 27 2.08 12.05 16.89
CA GLY A 27 2.80 11.90 18.16
C GLY A 27 4.21 11.31 18.00
N ASN A 28 4.59 10.82 16.83
CA ASN A 28 5.95 10.32 16.56
C ASN A 28 6.81 11.48 16.06
N SER A 29 7.84 11.82 16.82
CA SER A 29 8.81 12.86 16.47
C SER A 29 10.12 12.24 16.00
N SER A 30 10.85 12.99 15.19
CA SER A 30 12.24 12.69 14.84
C SER A 30 13.01 13.99 14.65
N GLY A 31 14.33 13.90 14.83
CA GLY A 31 15.24 14.99 14.60
C GLY A 31 16.43 14.53 13.76
N ALA A 32 16.96 15.44 12.94
CA ALA A 32 18.15 15.17 12.15
C ALA A 32 18.95 16.45 11.94
N SER A 33 20.27 16.30 11.95
CA SER A 33 21.16 17.37 11.47
C SER A 33 21.21 17.33 9.95
N VAL A 34 21.05 18.48 9.32
CA VAL A 34 21.13 18.65 7.85
C VAL A 34 21.93 19.89 7.51
N PHE A 35 22.64 19.88 6.39
CA PHE A 35 23.23 21.08 5.83
C PHE A 35 22.11 21.95 5.24
N PHE A 36 22.25 23.26 5.36
CA PHE A 36 21.28 24.21 4.85
C PHE A 36 21.96 25.43 4.22
N SER A 37 21.21 26.13 3.40
CA SER A 37 21.55 27.46 2.87
C SER A 37 20.40 28.41 3.06
N ARG A 38 20.71 29.69 3.00
CA ARG A 38 19.72 30.77 3.03
C ARG A 38 19.22 31.09 1.62
N ASP A 39 17.93 31.36 1.51
CA ASP A 39 17.31 32.00 0.33
C ASP A 39 16.39 33.13 0.83
N GLY A 40 16.98 34.30 1.07
CA GLY A 40 16.32 35.38 1.78
C GLY A 40 16.06 35.03 3.25
N GLU A 41 14.79 35.07 3.68
CA GLU A 41 14.37 34.64 5.02
C GLU A 41 14.14 33.13 5.12
N ASP A 42 14.06 32.41 4.00
CA ASP A 42 13.81 30.97 3.95
C ASP A 42 15.11 30.18 4.11
N LEU A 43 14.98 28.96 4.65
CA LEU A 43 16.08 28.01 4.75
C LEU A 43 15.86 26.88 3.75
N VAL A 44 16.88 26.53 2.98
CA VAL A 44 16.82 25.50 1.96
C VAL A 44 17.78 24.37 2.31
N PHE A 45 17.33 23.12 2.17
CA PHE A 45 18.14 21.93 2.40
C PHE A 45 17.71 20.79 1.49
N PHE A 46 18.52 19.75 1.41
CA PHE A 46 18.15 18.53 0.71
C PHE A 46 18.17 17.31 1.64
N THR A 47 17.47 16.27 1.24
CA THR A 47 17.53 14.95 1.89
C THR A 47 17.17 13.84 0.91
N PHE A 48 17.70 12.64 1.14
CA PHE A 48 17.34 11.48 0.35
C PHE A 48 15.86 11.08 0.57
N ASN A 49 15.24 10.57 -0.47
CA ASN A 49 13.90 9.98 -0.43
C ASN A 49 14.02 8.44 -0.58
N PRO A 50 13.25 7.65 0.15
CA PRO A 50 12.40 8.03 1.28
C PRO A 50 13.19 8.06 2.61
N THR A 51 13.17 9.19 3.31
CA THR A 51 13.66 9.26 4.70
C THR A 51 12.50 9.56 5.64
N ARG A 52 12.65 9.21 6.93
CA ARG A 52 11.63 9.48 7.95
C ARG A 52 11.22 10.95 7.99
N LYS A 53 12.20 11.88 7.97
CA LYS A 53 11.90 13.31 7.98
C LYS A 53 11.17 13.78 6.72
N ALA A 54 11.56 13.28 5.52
CA ALA A 54 10.90 13.61 4.26
C ALA A 54 9.42 13.19 4.27
N GLU A 55 9.12 11.98 4.73
CA GLU A 55 7.76 11.48 4.85
C GLU A 55 6.96 12.22 5.94
N GLN A 56 7.58 12.56 7.07
CA GLN A 56 6.91 13.34 8.10
C GLN A 56 6.60 14.76 7.63
N ILE A 57 7.52 15.44 6.94
CA ILE A 57 7.28 16.77 6.34
C ILE A 57 6.13 16.70 5.30
N ARG A 58 6.10 15.66 4.46
CA ARG A 58 5.04 15.47 3.49
C ARG A 58 3.66 15.42 4.14
N LEU A 59 3.54 14.80 5.32
CA LEU A 59 2.29 14.64 6.06
C LEU A 59 2.00 15.83 6.98
N ASN A 60 3.01 16.37 7.65
CA ASN A 60 2.91 17.53 8.53
C ASN A 60 4.02 18.52 8.21
N PRO A 61 3.72 19.67 7.59
CA PRO A 61 4.73 20.62 7.20
C PRO A 61 5.31 21.42 8.38
N ARG A 62 4.72 21.34 9.58
CA ARG A 62 5.24 22.04 10.74
C ARG A 62 6.56 21.43 11.19
N VAL A 63 7.58 22.28 11.33
CA VAL A 63 8.91 21.90 11.76
C VAL A 63 9.40 22.84 12.84
N HIS A 64 10.31 22.33 13.66
CA HIS A 64 11.11 23.13 14.57
C HIS A 64 12.57 22.96 14.18
N VAL A 65 13.28 24.09 14.01
CA VAL A 65 14.68 24.12 13.58
C VAL A 65 15.51 24.77 14.67
N VAL A 66 16.68 24.19 14.93
CA VAL A 66 17.67 24.78 15.84
C VAL A 66 18.98 24.97 15.08
N ILE A 67 19.56 26.16 15.22
CA ILE A 67 20.80 26.55 14.53
C ILE A 67 21.73 27.16 15.58
N TRP A 68 23.00 26.73 15.55
CA TRP A 68 24.07 27.30 16.35
C TRP A 68 25.21 27.76 15.46
N PRO A 69 25.89 28.88 15.83
CA PRO A 69 27.16 29.24 15.21
C PRO A 69 28.17 28.11 15.39
N LYS A 70 29.01 27.89 14.39
CA LYS A 70 30.06 26.89 14.42
C LYS A 70 31.02 27.13 15.60
N GLY A 71 31.17 26.18 16.51
CA GLY A 71 32.03 26.28 17.68
C GLY A 71 31.43 27.02 18.89
N GLN A 72 30.13 27.36 18.85
CA GLN A 72 29.40 27.99 19.97
C GLN A 72 28.10 27.28 20.31
N GLU A 73 28.07 25.97 20.11
CA GLU A 73 26.88 25.14 20.31
C GLU A 73 26.37 25.25 21.75
N GLY A 74 25.08 25.58 21.86
CA GLY A 74 24.36 25.64 23.15
C GLY A 74 24.46 26.96 23.91
N ILE A 75 25.25 27.93 23.47
CA ILE A 75 25.41 29.25 24.11
C ILE A 75 24.62 30.32 23.37
N GLU A 76 24.88 30.48 22.09
CA GLU A 76 24.18 31.39 21.20
C GLU A 76 23.51 30.55 20.10
N GLY A 77 22.30 30.94 19.68
CA GLY A 77 21.65 30.23 18.59
C GLY A 77 20.24 30.71 18.26
N LEU A 78 19.64 30.03 17.30
CA LEU A 78 18.27 30.29 16.86
C LEU A 78 17.41 29.05 17.09
N GLN A 79 16.19 29.29 17.56
CA GLN A 79 15.10 28.33 17.56
C GLN A 79 14.01 28.87 16.64
N ILE A 80 13.67 28.12 15.59
CA ILE A 80 12.82 28.58 14.51
C ILE A 80 11.63 27.64 14.38
N ASP A 81 10.42 28.17 14.59
CA ASP A 81 9.20 27.49 14.16
C ASP A 81 8.89 27.87 12.72
N GLY A 82 8.55 26.91 11.91
CA GLY A 82 8.29 27.14 10.50
C GLY A 82 7.44 26.07 9.83
N GLU A 83 7.15 26.30 8.56
CA GLU A 83 6.49 25.34 7.69
C GLU A 83 7.47 24.89 6.59
N CYS A 84 7.66 23.59 6.43
CA CYS A 84 8.59 22.99 5.48
C CYS A 84 7.83 22.32 4.33
N TYR A 85 8.28 22.57 3.10
CA TYR A 85 7.67 22.04 1.89
C TYR A 85 8.73 21.50 0.92
N LYS A 86 8.41 20.38 0.24
CA LYS A 86 9.24 19.88 -0.88
C LYS A 86 9.12 20.85 -2.04
N ILE A 87 10.24 21.29 -2.59
CA ILE A 87 10.32 22.09 -3.81
C ILE A 87 9.96 21.17 -4.99
N LYS A 88 9.03 21.61 -5.84
CA LYS A 88 8.53 20.83 -6.99
C LYS A 88 8.93 21.44 -8.33
N ASP A 89 9.06 22.76 -8.37
CA ASP A 89 9.44 23.49 -9.56
C ASP A 89 10.91 23.22 -9.90
N GLU A 90 11.20 22.94 -11.17
CA GLU A 90 12.55 22.53 -11.61
C GLU A 90 13.57 23.68 -11.52
N ASP A 91 13.16 24.91 -11.79
CA ASP A 91 14.04 26.07 -11.69
C ASP A 91 14.34 26.38 -10.21
N GLU A 92 13.33 26.28 -9.35
CA GLU A 92 13.55 26.39 -7.90
C GLU A 92 14.42 25.25 -7.35
N LYS A 93 14.29 24.01 -7.86
CA LYS A 93 15.18 22.89 -7.48
C LYS A 93 16.62 23.20 -7.87
N LYS A 94 16.85 23.68 -9.09
CA LYS A 94 18.18 24.03 -9.57
C LYS A 94 18.81 25.14 -8.70
N LYS A 95 18.04 26.19 -8.40
CA LYS A 95 18.48 27.25 -7.48
C LYS A 95 18.81 26.69 -6.09
N ALA A 96 17.97 25.81 -5.54
CA ALA A 96 18.19 25.17 -4.25
C ALA A 96 19.46 24.31 -4.24
N TYR A 97 19.71 23.57 -5.32
CA TYR A 97 20.91 22.79 -5.52
C TYR A 97 22.16 23.68 -5.50
N GLU A 98 22.21 24.74 -6.30
CA GLU A 98 23.34 25.69 -6.36
C GLU A 98 23.61 26.33 -4.98
N LEU A 99 22.55 26.73 -4.26
CA LEU A 99 22.68 27.30 -2.93
C LEU A 99 23.31 26.34 -1.92
N VAL A 100 22.87 25.09 -1.92
CA VAL A 100 23.36 24.09 -0.96
C VAL A 100 24.76 23.61 -1.31
N LEU A 101 25.11 23.46 -2.60
CA LEU A 101 26.45 23.11 -3.03
C LEU A 101 27.50 24.14 -2.60
N ASN A 102 27.16 25.42 -2.69
CA ASN A 102 28.09 26.50 -2.31
C ASN A 102 28.37 26.54 -0.79
N THR A 103 27.57 25.85 0.02
CA THR A 103 27.72 25.85 1.49
C THR A 103 28.72 24.78 1.97
N THR A 104 29.06 23.78 1.16
CA THR A 104 29.84 22.63 1.64
C THR A 104 30.77 22.05 0.55
N GLU A 105 32.05 22.36 0.65
CA GLU A 105 33.10 21.77 -0.23
C GLU A 105 33.09 20.24 -0.23
N ALA A 106 32.70 19.60 0.89
CA ALA A 106 32.62 18.17 1.02
C ALA A 106 31.57 17.49 0.12
N PHE A 107 30.60 18.24 -0.42
CA PHE A 107 29.61 17.69 -1.34
C PHE A 107 30.01 17.83 -2.82
N GLN A 108 30.88 18.76 -3.16
CA GLN A 108 31.33 18.95 -4.54
C GLN A 108 32.07 17.71 -5.10
N GLU A 109 32.72 16.94 -4.22
CA GLU A 109 33.45 15.72 -4.58
C GLU A 109 32.56 14.48 -4.84
N TYR A 110 31.34 14.46 -4.28
CA TYR A 110 30.44 13.28 -4.32
C TYR A 110 29.26 13.40 -5.27
N MET A 111 29.04 14.55 -5.93
CA MET A 111 27.82 14.85 -6.65
C MET A 111 28.06 15.22 -8.12
N GLU A 112 27.84 14.30 -9.04
CA GLU A 112 27.67 14.62 -10.46
C GLU A 112 26.33 15.35 -10.67
N ASP A 113 26.38 16.54 -11.24
CA ASP A 113 25.31 17.55 -11.31
C ASP A 113 23.94 17.03 -11.78
N ASP A 114 23.91 16.22 -12.82
CA ASP A 114 22.69 15.79 -13.48
C ASP A 114 21.91 14.69 -12.72
N PHE A 115 22.61 13.88 -11.94
CA PHE A 115 21.98 12.74 -11.24
C PHE A 115 21.04 13.18 -10.12
N LEU A 116 21.41 14.21 -9.38
CA LEU A 116 20.67 14.66 -8.19
C LEU A 116 19.46 15.53 -8.52
N ILE A 117 19.52 16.25 -9.64
CA ILE A 117 18.43 17.13 -10.09
C ILE A 117 17.36 16.29 -10.80
N LYS A 118 17.76 15.32 -11.62
CA LYS A 118 16.84 14.54 -12.49
C LYS A 118 16.22 13.31 -11.82
N ASN A 119 16.83 12.80 -10.74
CA ASN A 119 16.33 11.61 -10.06
C ASN A 119 15.61 11.98 -8.76
N ASP A 120 14.39 11.50 -8.56
CA ASP A 120 13.60 11.68 -7.32
C ASP A 120 14.23 11.02 -6.05
N VAL A 121 15.46 10.54 -6.15
CA VAL A 121 16.23 9.97 -5.03
C VAL A 121 16.55 11.05 -3.99
N VAL A 122 16.74 12.30 -4.43
CA VAL A 122 16.99 13.47 -3.56
C VAL A 122 15.82 14.44 -3.65
N GLY A 123 15.32 14.87 -2.50
CA GLY A 123 14.31 15.93 -2.40
C GLY A 123 14.92 17.21 -1.86
N TYR A 124 14.60 18.34 -2.49
CA TYR A 124 14.91 19.67 -2.01
C TYR A 124 13.74 20.25 -1.24
N TYR A 125 14.03 20.86 -0.12
CA TYR A 125 13.02 21.35 0.82
C TYR A 125 13.29 22.80 1.20
N ARG A 126 12.20 23.55 1.39
CA ARG A 126 12.21 24.94 1.83
C ARG A 126 11.48 25.04 3.17
N VAL A 127 12.15 25.57 4.18
CA VAL A 127 11.55 25.97 5.46
C VAL A 127 11.22 27.45 5.39
N LYS A 128 9.97 27.79 5.61
CA LYS A 128 9.47 29.17 5.77
C LYS A 128 9.31 29.46 7.25
N PRO A 129 10.21 30.25 7.85
CA PRO A 129 10.11 30.63 9.25
C PRO A 129 8.80 31.37 9.55
N THR A 130 8.16 31.04 10.66
CA THR A 130 6.99 31.77 11.18
C THR A 130 7.33 32.57 12.42
N THR A 131 8.24 32.02 13.23
CA THR A 131 8.76 32.68 14.45
C THR A 131 10.22 32.30 14.60
N ILE A 132 11.06 33.26 14.88
CA ILE A 132 12.48 33.08 15.19
C ILE A 132 12.69 33.54 16.63
N LYS A 133 13.26 32.68 17.46
CA LYS A 133 13.73 33.01 18.78
C LYS A 133 15.24 32.99 18.75
N TYR A 134 15.85 34.17 19.01
CA TYR A 134 17.28 34.29 19.28
C TYR A 134 17.53 33.98 20.74
N VAL A 135 18.54 33.21 21.01
CA VAL A 135 18.97 32.80 22.33
C VAL A 135 20.43 33.13 22.50
N ASN A 136 20.80 33.84 23.56
CA ASN A 136 22.18 34.07 23.94
C ASN A 136 22.28 34.18 25.48
N PHE A 137 22.94 33.22 26.09
CA PHE A 137 23.05 33.13 27.54
C PHE A 137 24.03 34.11 28.16
N TYR A 138 24.79 34.84 27.36
CA TYR A 138 25.70 35.90 27.82
C TYR A 138 25.06 37.29 27.82
N GLU A 139 23.87 37.45 27.28
CA GLU A 139 23.14 38.69 27.25
C GLU A 139 22.18 38.84 28.42
N GLU A 140 21.89 40.09 28.86
CA GLU A 140 20.88 40.37 29.90
C GLU A 140 19.48 39.88 29.42
N GLU A 141 19.14 40.18 28.17
CA GLU A 141 17.92 39.66 27.51
C GLU A 141 18.26 38.39 26.74
N GLN A 142 18.29 37.26 27.45
CA GLN A 142 18.72 35.96 26.91
C GLN A 142 17.83 35.44 25.77
N PHE A 143 16.58 35.89 25.66
CA PHE A 143 15.59 35.42 24.71
C PHE A 143 14.91 36.57 23.99
N GLN A 144 15.12 36.70 22.69
CA GLN A 144 14.48 37.70 21.85
C GLN A 144 13.68 37.03 20.73
N TRP A 145 12.53 37.59 20.38
CA TRP A 145 11.58 36.95 19.45
C TRP A 145 11.32 37.85 18.25
N LYS A 146 11.32 37.23 17.06
CA LYS A 146 10.86 37.84 15.81
C LYS A 146 9.75 36.98 15.22
N THR A 147 8.58 37.57 14.96
CA THR A 147 7.49 36.91 14.23
C THR A 147 7.52 37.39 12.78
N ILE A 148 7.43 36.44 11.82
CA ILE A 148 7.40 36.73 10.39
C ILE A 148 5.94 36.65 9.92
N PRO A 149 5.31 37.81 9.64
CA PRO A 149 3.91 37.85 9.19
C PRO A 149 3.79 37.23 7.79
N GLY A 150 2.71 36.50 7.55
CA GLY A 150 2.38 35.97 6.21
C GLY A 150 2.81 34.54 5.95
N ASN A 151 3.78 34.01 6.69
CA ASN A 151 4.24 32.61 6.51
C ASN A 151 3.37 31.56 7.22
N LYS A 152 2.50 31.99 8.14
CA LYS A 152 1.68 31.06 8.93
C LYS A 152 0.37 30.71 8.23
N THR A 153 0.19 29.45 7.89
CA THR A 153 -1.09 28.93 7.40
C THR A 153 -2.17 29.03 8.50
N SER A 154 -3.38 29.49 8.16
CA SER A 154 -4.47 29.58 9.15
C SER A 154 -4.75 28.23 9.80
N ALA A 155 -5.11 28.23 11.10
CA ALA A 155 -5.30 27.01 11.87
C ALA A 155 -6.36 26.08 11.26
N LEU A 156 -7.45 26.63 10.73
CA LEU A 156 -8.53 25.85 10.08
C LEU A 156 -8.03 25.20 8.78
N LYS A 157 -7.35 25.95 7.91
CA LYS A 157 -6.79 25.43 6.66
C LYS A 157 -5.74 24.35 6.94
N MET A 158 -4.93 24.54 7.97
CA MET A 158 -3.94 23.55 8.39
C MET A 158 -4.62 22.29 8.94
N ALA A 159 -5.63 22.40 9.80
CA ALA A 159 -6.37 21.27 10.35
C ALA A 159 -7.04 20.44 9.25
N PHE A 160 -7.67 21.09 8.27
CA PHE A 160 -8.25 20.40 7.10
C PHE A 160 -7.18 19.68 6.28
N LYS A 161 -6.07 20.35 5.95
CA LYS A 161 -4.95 19.75 5.21
C LYS A 161 -4.34 18.55 5.94
N LEU A 162 -4.16 18.64 7.26
CA LEU A 162 -3.68 17.53 8.08
C LEU A 162 -4.71 16.38 8.17
N GLY A 163 -6.00 16.69 8.22
CA GLY A 163 -7.08 15.69 8.19
C GLY A 163 -7.05 14.85 6.92
N LEU A 164 -6.98 15.49 5.74
CA LEU A 164 -6.86 14.78 4.45
C LEU A 164 -5.60 13.92 4.38
N LYS A 165 -4.47 14.42 4.89
CA LYS A 165 -3.21 13.67 4.90
C LYS A 165 -3.26 12.46 5.86
N ARG A 166 -4.00 12.55 6.98
CA ARG A 166 -4.24 11.42 7.87
C ARG A 166 -5.07 10.32 7.20
N ILE A 167 -6.09 10.70 6.42
CA ILE A 167 -6.85 9.74 5.60
C ILE A 167 -5.91 9.05 4.62
N GLY A 168 -5.06 9.79 3.91
CA GLY A 168 -4.06 9.23 2.99
C GLY A 168 -3.07 8.29 3.70
N LEU A 169 -2.65 8.61 4.92
CA LEU A 169 -1.81 7.73 5.74
C LEU A 169 -2.54 6.42 6.09
N TRP A 170 -3.80 6.53 6.51
CA TRP A 170 -4.62 5.36 6.82
C TRP A 170 -4.82 4.47 5.58
N LEU A 171 -5.15 5.05 4.41
CA LEU A 171 -5.26 4.32 3.14
C LEU A 171 -3.95 3.60 2.76
N ARG A 172 -2.79 4.20 3.05
CA ARG A 172 -1.49 3.56 2.87
C ARG A 172 -1.30 2.38 3.84
N THR A 173 -1.65 2.55 5.11
CA THR A 173 -1.53 1.50 6.15
C THR A 173 -2.38 0.28 5.82
N VAL A 174 -3.62 0.49 5.37
CA VAL A 174 -4.51 -0.61 4.98
C VAL A 174 -4.19 -1.18 3.58
N ARG A 175 -3.22 -0.60 2.87
CA ARG A 175 -2.87 -0.96 1.49
C ARG A 175 -4.11 -0.94 0.58
N ALA A 176 -4.85 0.17 0.58
CA ALA A 176 -6.14 0.31 -0.10
C ALA A 176 -6.20 -0.20 -1.56
N PRO A 177 -5.16 -0.04 -2.42
CA PRO A 177 -5.18 -0.61 -3.77
C PRO A 177 -5.36 -2.14 -3.80
N PHE A 178 -4.90 -2.85 -2.76
CA PHE A 178 -5.05 -4.32 -2.68
C PHE A 178 -6.46 -4.77 -2.28
N LEU A 179 -7.34 -3.87 -1.83
CA LEU A 179 -8.75 -4.22 -1.58
C LEU A 179 -9.46 -4.68 -2.85
N THR A 180 -8.96 -4.34 -4.05
CA THR A 180 -9.45 -4.89 -5.32
C THR A 180 -9.35 -6.42 -5.36
N ALA A 181 -8.34 -7.01 -4.69
CA ALA A 181 -8.21 -8.46 -4.56
C ALA A 181 -9.36 -9.09 -3.74
N THR A 182 -9.98 -8.32 -2.82
CA THR A 182 -11.19 -8.74 -2.09
C THR A 182 -12.47 -8.48 -2.89
N PHE A 183 -12.54 -7.34 -3.58
CA PHE A 183 -13.77 -6.95 -4.28
C PHE A 183 -14.13 -7.92 -5.40
N ALA A 184 -13.16 -8.34 -6.22
CA ALA A 184 -13.41 -9.23 -7.34
C ALA A 184 -14.00 -10.60 -6.91
N PRO A 185 -13.45 -11.34 -5.92
CA PRO A 185 -14.06 -12.57 -5.44
C PRO A 185 -15.49 -12.38 -4.90
N ILE A 186 -15.72 -11.30 -4.13
CA ILE A 186 -17.06 -11.03 -3.59
C ILE A 186 -18.06 -10.72 -4.71
N PHE A 187 -17.63 -9.98 -5.75
CA PHE A 187 -18.47 -9.71 -6.91
C PHE A 187 -18.80 -10.98 -7.71
N ILE A 188 -17.83 -11.89 -7.88
CA ILE A 188 -18.07 -13.19 -8.52
C ILE A 188 -19.08 -13.99 -7.73
N GLY A 189 -18.89 -14.15 -6.40
CA GLY A 189 -19.84 -14.85 -5.55
C GLY A 189 -21.25 -14.24 -5.56
N ALA A 190 -21.32 -12.90 -5.60
CA ALA A 190 -22.57 -12.16 -5.73
C ALA A 190 -23.25 -12.36 -7.09
N ALA A 191 -22.47 -12.44 -8.17
CA ALA A 191 -23.00 -12.68 -9.51
C ALA A 191 -23.61 -14.07 -9.66
N VAL A 192 -22.90 -15.11 -9.17
CA VAL A 192 -23.44 -16.48 -9.14
C VAL A 192 -24.71 -16.52 -8.28
N ALA A 193 -24.70 -15.89 -7.09
CA ALA A 193 -25.88 -15.83 -6.22
C ALA A 193 -27.08 -15.15 -6.88
N TRP A 194 -26.86 -14.10 -7.65
CA TRP A 194 -27.93 -13.43 -8.40
C TRP A 194 -28.47 -14.32 -9.50
N SER A 195 -27.61 -15.04 -10.23
CA SER A 195 -28.05 -16.02 -11.24
C SER A 195 -28.97 -17.05 -10.61
N ASP A 196 -28.54 -17.66 -9.50
CA ASP A 196 -29.34 -18.66 -8.77
C ASP A 196 -30.70 -18.10 -8.33
N LEU A 197 -30.75 -16.89 -7.77
CA LEU A 197 -32.00 -16.26 -7.36
C LEU A 197 -32.95 -16.04 -8.55
N LYS A 198 -32.39 -15.62 -9.68
CA LYS A 198 -33.16 -15.39 -10.91
C LYS A 198 -33.71 -16.69 -11.48
N ASP A 199 -32.89 -17.72 -11.55
CA ASP A 199 -33.27 -19.02 -12.10
C ASP A 199 -34.31 -19.72 -11.22
N ASN A 200 -34.32 -19.43 -9.92
CA ASN A 200 -35.39 -19.84 -9.01
C ASN A 200 -36.61 -18.91 -9.00
N GLY A 201 -36.64 -17.86 -9.83
CA GLY A 201 -37.77 -16.93 -9.94
C GLY A 201 -37.99 -16.03 -8.72
N ILE A 202 -36.97 -15.79 -7.90
CA ILE A 202 -37.02 -15.00 -6.67
C ILE A 202 -35.95 -13.90 -6.64
N ALA A 203 -35.61 -13.34 -7.77
CA ALA A 203 -34.61 -12.26 -7.88
C ALA A 203 -34.94 -11.01 -7.02
N GLU A 204 -36.21 -10.75 -6.73
CA GLU A 204 -36.68 -9.70 -5.84
C GLU A 204 -36.19 -9.86 -4.40
N ASN A 205 -35.81 -11.08 -3.99
CA ASN A 205 -35.26 -11.34 -2.66
C ASN A 205 -33.76 -10.98 -2.53
N TRP A 206 -33.16 -10.37 -3.57
CA TRP A 206 -31.81 -9.85 -3.48
C TRP A 206 -31.66 -8.81 -2.38
N SER A 207 -30.66 -8.99 -1.51
CA SER A 207 -30.41 -8.11 -0.38
C SER A 207 -29.12 -7.31 -0.53
N TRP A 208 -29.24 -6.03 -0.91
CA TRP A 208 -28.12 -5.10 -0.93
C TRP A 208 -27.48 -4.94 0.45
N LYS A 209 -28.26 -5.03 1.53
CA LYS A 209 -27.74 -4.98 2.89
C LYS A 209 -26.75 -6.12 3.14
N MET A 210 -27.12 -7.36 2.77
CA MET A 210 -26.24 -8.52 2.95
C MET A 210 -25.00 -8.40 2.06
N PHE A 211 -25.15 -7.96 0.81
CA PHE A 211 -24.03 -7.71 -0.09
C PHE A 211 -23.00 -6.74 0.52
N TRP A 212 -23.43 -5.57 1.00
CA TRP A 212 -22.52 -4.59 1.59
C TRP A 212 -21.89 -5.07 2.90
N LEU A 213 -22.58 -5.87 3.70
CA LEU A 213 -22.04 -6.48 4.91
C LEU A 213 -20.97 -7.53 4.56
N VAL A 214 -21.21 -8.39 3.58
CA VAL A 214 -20.23 -9.38 3.09
C VAL A 214 -18.97 -8.66 2.58
N LEU A 215 -19.15 -7.66 1.72
CA LEU A 215 -18.04 -6.88 1.17
C LEU A 215 -17.27 -6.14 2.27
N GLY A 216 -17.97 -5.52 3.23
CA GLY A 216 -17.38 -4.84 4.36
C GLY A 216 -16.61 -5.77 5.28
N GLY A 217 -17.19 -6.93 5.64
CA GLY A 217 -16.55 -7.95 6.47
C GLY A 217 -15.28 -8.52 5.83
N ALA A 218 -15.35 -8.86 4.53
CA ALA A 218 -14.20 -9.34 3.78
C ALA A 218 -13.10 -8.26 3.64
N SER A 219 -13.49 -7.00 3.42
CA SER A 219 -12.55 -5.88 3.36
C SER A 219 -11.83 -5.65 4.69
N LEU A 220 -12.54 -5.74 5.83
CA LEU A 220 -11.93 -5.66 7.16
C LEU A 220 -10.98 -6.84 7.41
N ALA A 221 -11.31 -8.05 6.96
CA ALA A 221 -10.42 -9.21 7.04
C ALA A 221 -9.12 -8.96 6.28
N GLN A 222 -9.18 -8.37 5.08
CA GLN A 222 -7.98 -8.01 4.34
C GLN A 222 -7.16 -6.89 5.01
N VAL A 223 -7.82 -5.86 5.52
CA VAL A 223 -7.14 -4.81 6.31
C VAL A 223 -6.41 -5.41 7.51
N ALA A 224 -7.06 -6.32 8.22
CA ALA A 224 -6.48 -7.02 9.35
C ALA A 224 -5.25 -7.83 8.93
N THR A 225 -5.34 -8.58 7.83
CA THR A 225 -4.22 -9.37 7.28
C THR A 225 -3.05 -8.47 6.90
N ASN A 226 -3.30 -7.36 6.18
CA ASN A 226 -2.27 -6.43 5.78
C ASN A 226 -1.56 -5.77 6.98
N ALA A 227 -2.34 -5.31 7.97
CA ALA A 227 -1.79 -4.68 9.17
C ALA A 227 -1.05 -5.70 10.06
N SER A 228 -1.56 -6.93 10.20
CA SER A 228 -0.86 -8.01 10.90
C SER A 228 0.46 -8.35 10.21
N ASN A 229 0.46 -8.44 8.88
CA ASN A 229 1.67 -8.70 8.10
C ASN A 229 2.74 -7.62 8.35
N ASP A 230 2.37 -6.34 8.26
CA ASP A 230 3.30 -5.23 8.52
C ASP A 230 3.87 -5.27 9.95
N PHE A 231 3.05 -5.66 10.94
CA PHE A 231 3.50 -5.80 12.32
C PHE A 231 4.48 -6.97 12.50
N PHE A 232 4.15 -8.16 11.98
CA PHE A 232 4.98 -9.35 12.14
C PHE A 232 6.24 -9.30 11.27
N ASP A 233 6.19 -8.77 10.05
CA ASP A 233 7.37 -8.58 9.21
C ASP A 233 8.32 -7.51 9.79
N HIS A 234 7.80 -6.51 10.52
CA HIS A 234 8.62 -5.61 11.33
C HIS A 234 9.29 -6.35 12.51
N THR A 235 8.54 -7.15 13.29
CA THR A 235 9.09 -7.86 14.45
C THR A 235 10.12 -8.93 14.07
N SER A 236 10.02 -9.50 12.85
CA SER A 236 10.98 -10.45 12.30
C SER A 236 12.16 -9.78 11.55
N ASN A 237 12.20 -8.45 11.47
CA ASN A 237 13.14 -7.65 10.69
C ASN A 237 13.11 -7.89 9.16
N ALA A 238 12.11 -8.58 8.64
CA ALA A 238 12.01 -8.82 7.20
C ALA A 238 11.90 -7.50 6.41
N ASP A 239 11.10 -6.58 6.89
CA ASP A 239 10.92 -5.26 6.29
C ASP A 239 12.15 -4.35 6.45
N GLU A 240 12.91 -4.46 7.53
CA GLU A 240 14.12 -3.67 7.78
C GLU A 240 15.26 -4.05 6.83
N ILE A 241 15.40 -5.34 6.54
CA ILE A 241 16.42 -5.87 5.62
C ILE A 241 16.08 -5.55 4.17
N ASN A 242 14.79 -5.45 3.85
CA ASN A 242 14.35 -5.12 2.50
C ASN A 242 14.68 -3.67 2.13
N LYS A 243 15.70 -3.48 1.30
CA LYS A 243 16.14 -2.16 0.81
C LYS A 243 15.32 -1.67 -0.40
N VAL A 244 14.53 -2.56 -1.01
CA VAL A 244 13.81 -2.30 -2.26
C VAL A 244 12.32 -2.37 -1.99
N ALA A 245 11.77 -1.33 -1.35
CA ALA A 245 10.35 -1.22 -1.14
C ALA A 245 9.67 -0.41 -2.25
N SER A 246 8.56 -0.92 -2.77
CA SER A 246 7.68 -0.23 -3.70
C SER A 246 6.26 -0.09 -3.10
N PRO A 247 5.33 0.61 -3.72
CA PRO A 247 3.94 0.65 -3.26
C PRO A 247 3.25 -0.73 -3.18
N PHE A 248 3.83 -1.77 -3.80
CA PHE A 248 3.24 -3.11 -3.90
C PHE A 248 3.99 -4.18 -3.10
N ASN A 249 5.27 -3.97 -2.77
CA ASN A 249 6.08 -4.92 -2.01
C ASN A 249 6.76 -4.27 -0.79
N GLY A 250 7.32 -5.08 0.12
CA GLY A 250 8.06 -4.62 1.29
C GLY A 250 7.18 -3.91 2.34
N GLY A 251 5.93 -4.29 2.47
CA GLY A 251 5.00 -3.73 3.46
C GLY A 251 4.49 -2.33 3.14
N SER A 252 3.66 -1.75 4.02
CA SER A 252 3.21 -0.36 3.90
C SER A 252 4.32 0.65 4.24
N ARG A 253 5.37 0.19 4.92
CA ARG A 253 6.53 0.97 5.39
C ARG A 253 6.17 2.06 6.41
N VAL A 254 4.94 2.09 6.92
CA VAL A 254 4.51 3.15 7.87
C VAL A 254 5.25 3.07 9.21
N ILE A 255 5.70 1.87 9.62
CA ILE A 255 6.50 1.66 10.83
C ILE A 255 7.94 2.11 10.58
N GLN A 256 8.57 1.63 9.50
CA GLN A 256 9.97 1.89 9.16
C GLN A 256 10.25 3.38 8.96
N VAL A 257 9.33 4.11 8.31
CA VAL A 257 9.45 5.57 8.14
C VAL A 257 8.90 6.36 9.35
N GLY A 258 8.48 5.67 10.43
CA GLY A 258 8.04 6.28 11.68
C GLY A 258 6.77 7.12 11.58
N LEU A 259 5.85 6.77 10.70
CA LEU A 259 4.54 7.42 10.56
C LEU A 259 3.52 6.84 11.55
N MET A 260 3.64 5.55 11.85
CA MET A 260 2.86 4.85 12.88
C MET A 260 3.80 4.03 13.77
N THR A 261 3.42 3.84 15.04
CA THR A 261 4.10 2.89 15.91
C THR A 261 3.65 1.46 15.61
N PRO A 262 4.48 0.42 15.91
CA PRO A 262 4.04 -0.96 15.78
C PRO A 262 2.74 -1.25 16.52
N GLY A 263 2.56 -0.66 17.73
CA GLY A 263 1.33 -0.79 18.50
C GLY A 263 0.09 -0.21 17.81
N GLN A 264 0.22 0.91 17.11
CA GLN A 264 -0.89 1.49 16.34
C GLN A 264 -1.30 0.60 15.16
N VAL A 265 -0.31 -0.02 14.49
CA VAL A 265 -0.57 -0.96 13.39
C VAL A 265 -1.24 -2.22 13.93
N LEU A 266 -0.76 -2.76 15.07
CA LEU A 266 -1.38 -3.92 15.72
C LEU A 266 -2.82 -3.62 16.15
N ILE A 267 -3.10 -2.45 16.74
CA ILE A 267 -4.47 -2.04 17.09
C ILE A 267 -5.36 -1.98 15.83
N THR A 268 -4.84 -1.48 14.72
CA THR A 268 -5.59 -1.48 13.45
C THR A 268 -5.96 -2.91 13.02
N ALA A 269 -5.03 -3.86 13.13
CA ALA A 269 -5.29 -5.27 12.85
C ALA A 269 -6.37 -5.85 13.77
N LEU A 270 -6.24 -5.64 15.10
CA LEU A 270 -7.17 -6.19 16.09
C LEU A 270 -8.58 -5.62 15.95
N VAL A 271 -8.72 -4.32 15.73
CA VAL A 271 -10.03 -3.68 15.51
C VAL A 271 -10.67 -4.19 14.22
N SER A 272 -9.88 -4.37 13.16
CA SER A 272 -10.38 -4.91 11.89
C SER A 272 -10.82 -6.37 12.01
N ILE A 273 -10.09 -7.20 12.75
CA ILE A 273 -10.49 -8.59 13.08
C ILE A 273 -11.80 -8.60 13.88
N ALA A 274 -11.88 -7.78 14.93
CA ALA A 274 -13.11 -7.71 15.74
C ALA A 274 -14.32 -7.30 14.88
N GLY A 275 -14.13 -6.34 13.96
CA GLY A 275 -15.15 -5.94 13.00
C GLY A 275 -15.54 -7.08 12.05
N THR A 276 -14.55 -7.81 11.49
CA THR A 276 -14.78 -8.99 10.63
C THR A 276 -15.59 -10.06 11.37
N VAL A 277 -15.18 -10.41 12.58
CA VAL A 277 -15.88 -11.41 13.41
C VAL A 277 -17.30 -10.95 13.75
N GLY A 278 -17.47 -9.68 14.15
CA GLY A 278 -18.78 -9.12 14.46
C GLY A 278 -19.76 -9.17 13.28
N ILE A 279 -19.28 -8.77 12.09
CA ILE A 279 -20.08 -8.86 10.85
C ILE A 279 -20.36 -10.32 10.50
N GLY A 280 -19.35 -11.21 10.55
CA GLY A 280 -19.52 -12.63 10.27
C GLY A 280 -20.56 -13.31 11.16
N LEU A 281 -20.52 -13.06 12.48
CA LEU A 281 -21.50 -13.57 13.41
C LEU A 281 -22.90 -12.98 13.15
N TYR A 282 -22.98 -11.69 12.82
CA TYR A 282 -24.25 -11.08 12.44
C TYR A 282 -24.83 -11.71 11.16
N LEU A 283 -24.01 -11.93 10.13
CA LEU A 283 -24.43 -12.61 8.92
C LEU A 283 -24.90 -14.05 9.23
N ASN A 284 -24.17 -14.76 10.09
CA ASN A 284 -24.56 -16.09 10.53
C ASN A 284 -25.93 -16.10 11.21
N GLN A 285 -26.19 -15.13 12.09
CA GLN A 285 -27.51 -14.95 12.72
C GLN A 285 -28.60 -14.69 11.68
N GLN A 286 -28.34 -13.85 10.67
CA GLN A 286 -29.34 -13.54 9.65
C GLN A 286 -29.73 -14.77 8.82
N VAL A 287 -28.78 -15.67 8.56
CA VAL A 287 -29.00 -16.88 7.74
C VAL A 287 -29.57 -18.04 8.57
N SER A 288 -29.12 -18.21 9.82
CA SER A 288 -29.46 -19.39 10.63
C SER A 288 -30.36 -19.11 11.84
N GLY A 289 -30.64 -17.84 12.14
CA GLY A 289 -31.34 -17.46 13.38
C GLY A 289 -30.47 -17.51 14.64
N ASN A 290 -29.18 -17.92 14.54
CA ASN A 290 -28.28 -18.08 15.66
C ASN A 290 -26.88 -17.54 15.32
N PHE A 291 -26.27 -16.73 16.21
CA PHE A 291 -24.92 -16.21 16.04
C PHE A 291 -23.86 -17.30 15.85
N PHE A 292 -24.02 -18.43 16.49
CA PHE A 292 -23.11 -19.58 16.44
C PHE A 292 -23.74 -20.80 15.76
N GLY A 293 -24.74 -20.57 14.88
CA GLY A 293 -25.32 -21.63 14.08
C GLY A 293 -24.25 -22.33 13.22
N ASN A 294 -24.33 -23.67 13.14
CA ASN A 294 -23.39 -24.46 12.35
C ASN A 294 -23.71 -24.32 10.86
N THR A 295 -23.10 -23.35 10.22
CA THR A 295 -23.32 -22.97 8.82
C THR A 295 -22.02 -22.85 8.06
N PRO A 296 -22.04 -22.88 6.72
CA PRO A 296 -20.87 -22.58 5.89
C PRO A 296 -20.24 -21.21 6.18
N ILE A 297 -21.06 -20.17 6.48
CA ILE A 297 -20.49 -18.83 6.76
C ILE A 297 -19.71 -18.79 8.09
N LEU A 298 -20.13 -19.55 9.10
CA LEU A 298 -19.37 -19.66 10.34
C LEU A 298 -17.99 -20.31 10.07
N TRP A 299 -17.97 -21.41 9.31
CA TRP A 299 -16.73 -22.12 8.99
C TRP A 299 -15.81 -21.31 8.05
N THR A 300 -16.35 -20.68 7.03
CA THR A 300 -15.55 -19.78 6.16
C THR A 300 -14.97 -18.62 6.95
N GLY A 301 -15.72 -18.08 7.93
CA GLY A 301 -15.25 -17.04 8.84
C GLY A 301 -14.10 -17.53 9.74
N ILE A 302 -14.24 -18.73 10.35
CA ILE A 302 -13.21 -19.32 11.20
C ILE A 302 -11.95 -19.63 10.39
N ILE A 303 -12.09 -20.32 9.26
CA ILE A 303 -10.96 -20.70 8.39
C ILE A 303 -10.30 -19.44 7.80
N GLY A 304 -11.10 -18.49 7.31
CA GLY A 304 -10.60 -17.24 6.76
C GLY A 304 -9.81 -16.43 7.79
N THR A 305 -10.31 -16.33 9.03
CA THR A 305 -9.61 -15.65 10.13
C THR A 305 -8.30 -16.38 10.49
N PHE A 306 -8.33 -17.72 10.52
CA PHE A 306 -7.13 -18.53 10.76
C PHE A 306 -6.08 -18.31 9.66
N LEU A 307 -6.46 -18.30 8.38
CA LEU A 307 -5.56 -18.05 7.26
C LEU A 307 -5.01 -16.61 7.31
N ALA A 308 -5.85 -15.64 7.64
CA ALA A 308 -5.47 -14.23 7.72
C ALA A 308 -4.42 -13.97 8.81
N LEU A 309 -4.68 -14.43 10.03
CA LEU A 309 -3.75 -14.27 11.16
C LEU A 309 -2.54 -15.19 11.06
N GLY A 310 -2.74 -16.43 10.62
CA GLY A 310 -1.69 -17.43 10.49
C GLY A 310 -0.77 -17.21 9.29
N TYR A 311 -1.07 -16.24 8.41
CA TYR A 311 -0.23 -15.97 7.25
C TYR A 311 1.20 -15.59 7.65
N THR A 312 1.34 -14.60 8.54
CA THR A 312 2.64 -14.15 9.09
C THR A 312 2.76 -14.33 10.60
N GLY A 313 1.64 -14.52 11.30
CA GLY A 313 1.57 -14.60 12.76
C GLY A 313 2.14 -15.88 13.34
N ASP A 314 2.90 -15.74 14.45
CA ASP A 314 3.38 -16.87 15.24
C ASP A 314 2.22 -17.60 15.91
N PRO A 315 2.30 -18.93 16.07
CA PRO A 315 3.37 -19.86 15.63
C PRO A 315 3.15 -20.44 14.24
N VAL A 316 2.07 -20.06 13.55
CA VAL A 316 1.62 -20.71 12.29
C VAL A 316 2.53 -20.32 11.12
N ARG A 317 2.67 -19.04 10.83
CA ARG A 317 3.58 -18.48 9.82
C ARG A 317 3.51 -19.16 8.45
N LEU A 318 2.31 -19.30 7.86
CA LEU A 318 2.10 -20.01 6.60
C LEU A 318 2.98 -19.45 5.47
N GLY A 319 3.12 -18.12 5.38
CA GLY A 319 3.97 -17.45 4.39
C GLY A 319 5.45 -17.80 4.53
N TYR A 320 5.93 -18.04 5.75
CA TYR A 320 7.32 -18.45 6.01
C TYR A 320 7.57 -19.93 5.73
N LYS A 321 6.54 -20.75 5.80
CA LYS A 321 6.63 -22.22 5.65
C LYS A 321 6.29 -22.70 4.23
N GLY A 322 6.03 -21.78 3.27
CA GLY A 322 5.69 -22.08 1.89
C GLY A 322 4.27 -22.61 1.69
N PHE A 323 3.37 -22.23 2.58
CA PHE A 323 1.92 -22.44 2.45
C PHE A 323 1.18 -21.11 2.21
N GLY A 324 1.91 -20.00 2.08
CA GLY A 324 1.35 -18.67 1.92
C GLY A 324 0.53 -18.54 0.64
N GLU A 325 1.06 -19.01 -0.48
CA GLU A 325 0.43 -18.95 -1.79
C GLU A 325 -0.88 -19.77 -1.82
N ILE A 326 -0.87 -20.95 -1.20
CA ILE A 326 -2.07 -21.80 -1.05
C ILE A 326 -3.09 -21.11 -0.15
N ALA A 327 -2.65 -20.54 0.97
CA ALA A 327 -3.54 -19.83 1.90
C ALA A 327 -4.25 -18.66 1.22
N ILE A 328 -3.53 -17.91 0.38
CA ILE A 328 -4.10 -16.81 -0.41
C ILE A 328 -5.08 -17.33 -1.47
N ALA A 329 -4.70 -18.36 -2.23
CA ALA A 329 -5.57 -18.93 -3.24
C ALA A 329 -6.88 -19.43 -2.62
N LEU A 330 -6.82 -20.15 -1.49
CA LEU A 330 -8.01 -20.64 -0.79
C LEU A 330 -8.83 -19.49 -0.17
N GLY A 331 -8.15 -18.52 0.45
CA GLY A 331 -8.80 -17.39 1.13
C GLY A 331 -9.58 -16.52 0.16
N PHE A 332 -8.94 -16.06 -0.91
CA PHE A 332 -9.55 -15.16 -1.90
C PHE A 332 -10.38 -15.88 -2.97
N GLY A 333 -10.13 -17.15 -3.23
CA GLY A 333 -10.97 -17.96 -4.11
C GLY A 333 -12.16 -18.57 -3.36
N PRO A 334 -12.10 -19.88 -3.03
CA PRO A 334 -13.24 -20.61 -2.50
C PRO A 334 -13.88 -19.97 -1.26
N ILE A 335 -13.10 -19.53 -0.27
CA ILE A 335 -13.64 -19.00 0.99
C ILE A 335 -14.46 -17.73 0.75
N MET A 336 -13.92 -16.74 0.02
CA MET A 336 -14.63 -15.50 -0.24
C MET A 336 -15.79 -15.67 -1.20
N VAL A 337 -15.60 -16.38 -2.33
CA VAL A 337 -16.64 -16.56 -3.34
C VAL A 337 -17.80 -17.38 -2.79
N MET A 338 -17.54 -18.55 -2.20
CA MET A 338 -18.56 -19.41 -1.65
C MET A 338 -19.23 -18.82 -0.41
N GLY A 339 -18.47 -18.10 0.44
CA GLY A 339 -19.02 -17.40 1.61
C GLY A 339 -20.00 -16.30 1.19
N ALA A 340 -19.66 -15.51 0.19
CA ALA A 340 -20.53 -14.48 -0.38
C ALA A 340 -21.79 -15.12 -1.01
N HIS A 341 -21.59 -16.13 -1.83
CA HIS A 341 -22.67 -16.86 -2.48
C HIS A 341 -23.65 -17.44 -1.44
N TYR A 342 -23.15 -18.15 -0.40
CA TYR A 342 -23.98 -18.75 0.63
C TYR A 342 -24.87 -17.72 1.33
N VAL A 343 -24.31 -16.58 1.73
CA VAL A 343 -25.09 -15.52 2.41
C VAL A 343 -26.15 -14.95 1.49
N LEU A 344 -25.83 -14.71 0.24
CA LEU A 344 -26.71 -14.03 -0.70
C LEU A 344 -27.82 -14.94 -1.27
N THR A 345 -27.59 -16.28 -1.26
CA THR A 345 -28.60 -17.28 -1.64
C THR A 345 -29.40 -17.83 -0.45
N ALA A 346 -29.29 -17.20 0.73
CA ALA A 346 -30.05 -17.61 1.92
C ALA A 346 -31.56 -17.78 1.67
N PRO A 347 -32.25 -16.97 0.84
CA PRO A 347 -33.66 -17.19 0.50
C PRO A 347 -33.95 -18.49 -0.24
N ILE A 348 -32.98 -19.10 -0.93
CA ILE A 348 -33.14 -20.37 -1.63
C ILE A 348 -33.00 -21.54 -0.65
N HIS A 349 -31.90 -21.58 0.09
CA HIS A 349 -31.52 -22.77 0.86
C HIS A 349 -32.06 -22.77 2.29
N ASN A 350 -32.50 -21.63 2.84
CA ASN A 350 -33.03 -21.51 4.21
C ASN A 350 -32.20 -22.28 5.25
N ASN A 351 -30.86 -22.19 5.15
CA ASN A 351 -29.88 -22.91 5.97
C ASN A 351 -29.91 -24.45 5.84
N VAL A 352 -30.49 -25.00 4.78
CA VAL A 352 -30.47 -26.45 4.48
C VAL A 352 -29.36 -26.68 3.45
N LEU A 353 -28.24 -27.32 3.88
CA LEU A 353 -27.05 -27.51 3.02
C LEU A 353 -27.35 -28.27 1.72
N GLY A 354 -28.29 -29.21 1.72
CA GLY A 354 -28.68 -29.95 0.52
C GLY A 354 -29.38 -29.09 -0.56
N LEU A 355 -29.83 -27.90 -0.20
CA LEU A 355 -30.46 -26.95 -1.13
C LEU A 355 -29.50 -25.84 -1.60
N TRP A 356 -28.25 -25.82 -1.09
CA TRP A 356 -27.24 -24.85 -1.48
C TRP A 356 -26.47 -25.30 -2.72
N ASN A 357 -26.57 -24.59 -3.81
CA ASN A 357 -25.83 -24.83 -5.06
C ASN A 357 -24.37 -24.33 -4.97
N TRP A 358 -23.55 -25.01 -4.18
CA TRP A 358 -22.16 -24.59 -3.91
C TRP A 358 -21.18 -24.90 -5.05
N ILE A 359 -21.53 -25.84 -5.95
CA ILE A 359 -20.60 -26.33 -6.99
C ILE A 359 -20.27 -25.20 -7.98
N GLU A 360 -21.27 -24.45 -8.42
CA GLU A 360 -21.08 -23.35 -9.37
C GLU A 360 -20.20 -22.23 -8.79
N ALA A 361 -20.46 -21.85 -7.52
CA ALA A 361 -19.64 -20.90 -6.82
C ALA A 361 -18.18 -21.39 -6.65
N LEU A 362 -17.98 -22.68 -6.38
CA LEU A 362 -16.65 -23.28 -6.30
C LEU A 362 -15.93 -23.23 -7.66
N ILE A 363 -16.59 -23.60 -8.75
CA ILE A 363 -16.01 -23.56 -10.10
C ILE A 363 -15.63 -22.12 -10.46
N ALA A 364 -16.53 -21.15 -10.23
CA ALA A 364 -16.28 -19.73 -10.49
C ALA A 364 -15.12 -19.17 -9.64
N SER A 365 -14.84 -19.77 -8.48
CA SER A 365 -13.75 -19.33 -7.60
C SER A 365 -12.34 -19.68 -8.10
N VAL A 366 -12.19 -20.65 -9.00
CA VAL A 366 -10.87 -21.19 -9.41
C VAL A 366 -10.01 -20.16 -10.14
N PRO A 367 -10.49 -19.47 -11.19
CA PRO A 367 -9.67 -18.49 -11.90
C PRO A 367 -9.19 -17.36 -10.99
N ILE A 368 -10.09 -16.84 -10.15
CA ILE A 368 -9.78 -15.71 -9.27
C ILE A 368 -8.83 -16.11 -8.15
N ALA A 369 -8.90 -17.34 -7.64
CA ALA A 369 -7.94 -17.90 -6.68
C ALA A 369 -6.51 -17.85 -7.24
N ILE A 370 -6.33 -18.29 -8.48
CA ILE A 370 -5.03 -18.29 -9.15
C ILE A 370 -4.56 -16.83 -9.39
N LEU A 371 -5.42 -15.97 -9.90
CA LEU A 371 -5.06 -14.58 -10.21
C LEU A 371 -4.66 -13.78 -8.97
N VAL A 372 -5.33 -13.94 -7.82
CA VAL A 372 -4.95 -13.26 -6.57
C VAL A 372 -3.64 -13.83 -6.03
N MET A 373 -3.43 -15.14 -6.11
CA MET A 373 -2.15 -15.76 -5.77
C MET A 373 -1.02 -15.16 -6.62
N LEU A 374 -1.22 -14.92 -7.91
CA LEU A 374 -0.22 -14.34 -8.79
C LEU A 374 0.11 -12.88 -8.49
N ILE A 375 -0.80 -12.09 -7.90
CA ILE A 375 -0.49 -10.75 -7.39
C ILE A 375 0.60 -10.83 -6.31
N VAL A 376 0.45 -11.77 -5.39
CA VAL A 376 1.44 -11.96 -4.32
C VAL A 376 2.72 -12.56 -4.88
N TRP A 377 2.61 -13.50 -5.80
CA TRP A 377 3.75 -14.14 -6.45
C TRP A 377 4.68 -13.11 -7.13
N ILE A 378 4.12 -12.21 -7.95
CA ILE A 378 4.94 -11.21 -8.64
C ILE A 378 5.57 -10.20 -7.66
N ASN A 379 4.90 -9.88 -6.54
CA ASN A 379 5.45 -9.02 -5.50
C ASN A 379 6.65 -9.69 -4.77
N GLN A 380 6.61 -11.01 -4.59
CA GLN A 380 7.69 -11.76 -3.96
C GLN A 380 9.00 -11.78 -4.77
N PHE A 381 8.99 -11.45 -6.06
CA PHE A 381 10.22 -11.38 -6.85
C PHE A 381 11.20 -10.34 -6.31
N GLN A 382 10.71 -9.17 -5.99
CA GLN A 382 11.52 -8.08 -5.41
C GLN A 382 11.94 -8.39 -3.97
N ASP A 383 11.09 -9.10 -3.22
CA ASP A 383 11.31 -9.44 -1.83
C ASP A 383 12.17 -10.71 -1.66
N ALA A 384 12.35 -11.51 -2.71
CA ALA A 384 13.00 -12.83 -2.62
C ALA A 384 14.37 -12.82 -1.92
N PRO A 385 15.30 -11.88 -2.20
CA PRO A 385 16.57 -11.84 -1.48
C PRO A 385 16.44 -11.55 0.03
N SER A 386 15.54 -10.64 0.41
CA SER A 386 15.27 -10.31 1.81
C SER A 386 14.48 -11.41 2.52
N ASP A 387 13.50 -12.01 1.84
CA ASP A 387 12.73 -13.14 2.35
C ASP A 387 13.65 -14.34 2.65
N ALA A 388 14.54 -14.67 1.72
CA ALA A 388 15.54 -15.73 1.93
C ALA A 388 16.47 -15.45 3.12
N ALA A 389 16.89 -14.18 3.30
CA ALA A 389 17.78 -13.78 4.38
C ALA A 389 17.15 -13.95 5.77
N VAL A 390 15.82 -13.84 5.91
CA VAL A 390 15.08 -14.04 7.16
C VAL A 390 14.44 -15.42 7.28
N GLY A 391 14.74 -16.35 6.35
CA GLY A 391 14.22 -17.72 6.35
C GLY A 391 12.74 -17.83 5.94
N LYS A 392 12.19 -16.84 5.24
CA LYS A 392 10.84 -16.86 4.67
C LYS A 392 10.86 -17.64 3.35
N ASN A 393 10.40 -18.89 3.40
CA ASN A 393 10.49 -19.85 2.30
C ASN A 393 9.25 -19.79 1.40
N THR A 394 9.01 -18.66 0.75
CA THR A 394 7.95 -18.51 -0.27
C THR A 394 8.21 -19.42 -1.49
N TRP A 395 7.22 -19.66 -2.32
CA TRP A 395 7.42 -20.48 -3.52
C TRP A 395 8.41 -19.84 -4.49
N VAL A 396 8.49 -18.51 -4.54
CA VAL A 396 9.52 -17.80 -5.32
C VAL A 396 10.91 -18.12 -4.78
N VAL A 397 11.14 -18.02 -3.46
CA VAL A 397 12.42 -18.36 -2.82
C VAL A 397 12.77 -19.84 -3.02
N ARG A 398 11.81 -20.75 -2.84
CA ARG A 398 12.02 -22.22 -2.99
C ARG A 398 12.37 -22.65 -4.41
N THR A 399 11.86 -21.96 -5.41
CA THR A 399 12.06 -22.31 -6.82
C THR A 399 13.20 -21.53 -7.47
N ALA A 400 13.68 -20.46 -6.81
CA ALA A 400 14.86 -19.73 -7.23
C ALA A 400 16.14 -20.57 -7.08
N VAL A 401 17.15 -20.26 -7.89
CA VAL A 401 18.51 -20.79 -7.77
C VAL A 401 19.40 -19.70 -7.18
N ASN A 402 20.11 -20.02 -6.10
CA ASN A 402 21.01 -19.08 -5.46
C ASN A 402 22.46 -19.60 -5.60
N ASP A 403 23.20 -19.02 -6.52
CA ASP A 403 24.60 -19.33 -6.82
C ASP A 403 25.52 -18.09 -6.65
N GLY A 404 25.23 -17.29 -5.64
CA GLY A 404 25.87 -15.99 -5.37
C GLY A 404 25.00 -14.81 -5.81
N TRP A 405 24.05 -15.05 -6.71
CA TRP A 405 22.95 -14.15 -7.05
C TRP A 405 21.66 -14.97 -7.21
N MET A 406 20.55 -14.46 -6.70
CA MET A 406 19.27 -15.17 -6.77
C MET A 406 18.69 -15.11 -8.19
N ARG A 407 18.65 -16.24 -8.88
CA ARG A 407 18.11 -16.40 -10.24
C ARG A 407 16.66 -16.78 -10.19
N LEU A 408 15.82 -16.03 -10.89
CA LEU A 408 14.35 -16.08 -10.79
C LEU A 408 13.65 -16.58 -12.07
N GLU A 409 14.39 -17.23 -13.00
CA GLU A 409 13.83 -17.73 -14.27
C GLU A 409 12.74 -18.79 -14.05
N LYS A 410 12.99 -19.73 -13.12
CA LYS A 410 12.01 -20.76 -12.80
C LYS A 410 10.75 -20.19 -12.13
N PRO A 411 10.85 -19.34 -11.10
CA PRO A 411 9.68 -18.62 -10.58
C PRO A 411 8.91 -17.85 -11.66
N LEU A 412 9.59 -17.19 -12.61
CA LEU A 412 8.94 -16.46 -13.70
C LEU A 412 8.20 -17.41 -14.66
N SER A 413 8.81 -18.53 -15.00
CA SER A 413 8.17 -19.56 -15.83
C SER A 413 6.88 -20.07 -15.19
N LEU A 414 6.91 -20.36 -13.88
CA LEU A 414 5.73 -20.78 -13.11
C LEU A 414 4.65 -19.69 -13.04
N TYR A 415 5.05 -18.42 -12.83
CA TYR A 415 4.12 -17.28 -12.89
C TYR A 415 3.37 -17.24 -14.22
N LYS A 416 4.08 -17.39 -15.34
CA LYS A 416 3.48 -17.40 -16.67
C LYS A 416 2.55 -18.59 -16.88
N GLN A 417 2.97 -19.78 -16.41
CA GLN A 417 2.16 -20.99 -16.48
C GLN A 417 0.85 -20.82 -15.71
N PHE A 418 0.89 -20.42 -14.45
CA PHE A 418 -0.32 -20.21 -13.65
C PHE A 418 -1.23 -19.11 -14.22
N MET A 419 -0.65 -18.06 -14.84
CA MET A 419 -1.45 -17.06 -15.53
C MET A 419 -2.24 -17.67 -16.70
N VAL A 420 -1.60 -18.53 -17.49
CA VAL A 420 -2.27 -19.27 -18.58
C VAL A 420 -3.33 -20.20 -18.02
N GLU A 421 -3.03 -20.95 -16.95
CA GLU A 421 -3.98 -21.85 -16.29
C GLU A 421 -5.23 -21.12 -15.78
N ALA A 422 -5.07 -19.88 -15.24
CA ALA A 422 -6.21 -19.07 -14.83
C ALA A 422 -7.15 -18.74 -16.02
N PHE A 423 -6.60 -18.38 -17.16
CA PHE A 423 -7.40 -18.09 -18.36
C PHE A 423 -7.96 -19.36 -19.00
N LEU A 424 -7.28 -20.48 -18.93
CA LEU A 424 -7.84 -21.78 -19.32
C LEU A 424 -9.01 -22.20 -18.42
N ALA A 425 -8.93 -21.93 -17.12
CA ALA A 425 -10.06 -22.15 -16.21
C ALA A 425 -11.28 -21.26 -16.58
N VAL A 426 -11.05 -19.98 -16.92
CA VAL A 426 -12.12 -19.09 -17.43
C VAL A 426 -12.74 -19.68 -18.71
N ALA A 427 -11.91 -20.12 -19.66
CA ALA A 427 -12.40 -20.73 -20.89
C ALA A 427 -13.20 -22.02 -20.63
N ALA A 428 -12.74 -22.84 -19.67
CA ALA A 428 -13.44 -24.05 -19.24
C ALA A 428 -14.83 -23.74 -18.65
N ILE A 429 -14.96 -22.66 -17.85
CA ILE A 429 -16.26 -22.20 -17.33
C ILE A 429 -17.19 -21.80 -18.49
N GLY A 430 -16.65 -21.08 -19.49
CA GLY A 430 -17.40 -20.75 -20.70
C GLY A 430 -17.88 -21.97 -21.48
N LEU A 431 -17.02 -22.97 -21.64
CA LEU A 431 -17.37 -24.23 -22.28
C LEU A 431 -18.39 -25.04 -21.47
N LEU A 432 -18.24 -25.13 -20.14
CA LEU A 432 -19.22 -25.77 -19.28
C LEU A 432 -20.60 -25.16 -19.44
N GLY A 433 -20.71 -23.83 -19.52
CA GLY A 433 -21.98 -23.13 -19.74
C GLY A 433 -22.62 -23.36 -21.12
N MET A 434 -21.88 -23.94 -22.10
CA MET A 434 -22.45 -24.37 -23.39
C MET A 434 -23.13 -25.75 -23.32
N PHE A 435 -22.70 -26.61 -22.38
CA PHE A 435 -23.08 -28.02 -22.35
C PHE A 435 -23.74 -28.45 -21.04
N THR A 436 -23.69 -27.64 -20.00
CA THR A 436 -24.18 -27.94 -18.66
C THR A 436 -24.77 -26.71 -17.99
N ASP A 437 -25.45 -26.90 -16.87
CA ASP A 437 -25.95 -25.83 -16.02
C ASP A 437 -24.86 -25.29 -15.05
N TYR A 438 -23.63 -25.83 -15.11
CA TYR A 438 -22.50 -25.44 -14.23
C TYR A 438 -21.53 -24.48 -14.91
N GLY A 439 -21.99 -23.30 -15.27
CA GLY A 439 -21.16 -22.28 -15.90
C GLY A 439 -21.95 -21.38 -16.80
N THR A 440 -21.25 -20.47 -17.47
CA THR A 440 -21.92 -19.52 -18.36
C THR A 440 -21.06 -19.20 -19.58
N VAL A 441 -21.68 -19.17 -20.75
CA VAL A 441 -21.02 -18.74 -22.01
C VAL A 441 -20.47 -17.31 -21.92
N TYR A 442 -21.05 -16.49 -21.06
CA TYR A 442 -20.59 -15.13 -20.85
C TYR A 442 -19.21 -15.05 -20.19
N ALA A 443 -18.72 -16.14 -19.53
CA ALA A 443 -17.36 -16.19 -18.99
C ALA A 443 -16.30 -15.95 -20.06
N PHE A 444 -16.57 -16.19 -21.35
CA PHE A 444 -15.64 -15.84 -22.43
C PHE A 444 -15.33 -14.33 -22.50
N ALA A 445 -16.19 -13.46 -21.99
CA ALA A 445 -15.89 -12.03 -21.89
C ALA A 445 -14.72 -11.74 -20.95
N ALA A 446 -14.53 -12.57 -19.92
CA ALA A 446 -13.41 -12.46 -18.99
C ALA A 446 -12.05 -12.87 -19.60
N LEU A 447 -12.03 -13.35 -20.83
CA LEU A 447 -10.80 -13.56 -21.61
C LEU A 447 -10.28 -12.27 -22.27
N LEU A 448 -11.05 -11.19 -22.32
CA LEU A 448 -10.61 -9.93 -22.93
C LEU A 448 -9.27 -9.39 -22.38
N PRO A 449 -8.99 -9.48 -21.07
CA PRO A 449 -7.72 -9.06 -20.51
C PRO A 449 -6.50 -9.88 -20.98
N VAL A 450 -6.67 -10.99 -21.69
CA VAL A 450 -5.56 -11.83 -22.18
C VAL A 450 -4.56 -11.04 -23.02
N LEU A 451 -5.01 -9.99 -23.70
CA LEU A 451 -4.13 -9.09 -24.46
C LEU A 451 -3.13 -8.35 -23.56
N LEU A 452 -3.52 -8.07 -22.30
CA LEU A 452 -2.64 -7.47 -21.30
C LEU A 452 -1.64 -8.48 -20.76
N VAL A 453 -2.00 -9.77 -20.75
CA VAL A 453 -1.11 -10.87 -20.30
C VAL A 453 0.15 -10.92 -21.16
N TRP A 454 -0.01 -10.82 -22.47
CA TRP A 454 1.13 -10.80 -23.39
C TRP A 454 2.09 -9.64 -23.10
N LYS A 455 1.53 -8.45 -22.86
CA LYS A 455 2.31 -7.27 -22.49
C LYS A 455 3.03 -7.47 -21.15
N ALA A 456 2.34 -7.99 -20.13
CA ALA A 456 2.93 -8.28 -18.83
C ALA A 456 4.06 -9.31 -18.92
N PHE A 457 3.89 -10.37 -19.74
CA PHE A 457 4.93 -11.37 -19.98
C PHE A 457 6.17 -10.76 -20.62
N LYS A 458 5.99 -9.94 -21.66
CA LYS A 458 7.12 -9.27 -22.33
C LYS A 458 7.89 -8.36 -21.36
N MET A 459 7.18 -7.55 -20.57
CA MET A 459 7.79 -6.68 -19.56
C MET A 459 8.53 -7.48 -18.49
N ALA A 460 7.97 -8.62 -18.06
CA ALA A 460 8.60 -9.50 -17.08
C ALA A 460 9.87 -10.16 -17.63
N ASP A 461 9.90 -10.54 -18.93
CA ASP A 461 11.09 -11.06 -19.59
C ASP A 461 12.18 -9.99 -19.72
N GLU A 462 11.82 -8.79 -20.12
CA GLU A 462 12.75 -7.65 -20.21
C GLU A 462 13.34 -7.32 -18.83
N TRP A 463 12.52 -7.36 -17.79
CA TRP A 463 12.97 -7.19 -16.41
C TRP A 463 13.94 -8.31 -15.98
N MET A 464 13.64 -9.57 -16.33
CA MET A 464 14.48 -10.72 -15.97
C MET A 464 15.87 -10.63 -16.61
N ILE A 465 15.98 -10.16 -17.86
CA ILE A 465 17.26 -9.92 -18.53
C ILE A 465 18.09 -8.92 -17.73
N LYS A 466 17.49 -7.83 -17.27
CA LYS A 466 18.18 -6.83 -16.45
C LYS A 466 18.54 -7.37 -15.07
N TRP A 467 17.66 -8.12 -14.43
CA TRP A 467 17.91 -8.74 -13.13
C TRP A 467 19.12 -9.67 -13.15
N ASN A 468 19.30 -10.44 -14.23
CA ASN A 468 20.42 -11.38 -14.39
C ASN A 468 21.71 -10.73 -14.90
N ASN A 469 21.68 -9.47 -15.31
CA ASN A 469 22.88 -8.77 -15.77
C ASN A 469 23.76 -8.40 -14.56
N PRO A 470 25.01 -8.91 -14.48
CA PRO A 470 25.92 -8.58 -13.38
C PRO A 470 26.31 -7.09 -13.33
N ASP A 471 26.29 -6.42 -14.48
CA ASP A 471 26.63 -5.00 -14.62
C ASP A 471 25.45 -4.05 -14.42
N ALA A 472 24.24 -4.59 -14.24
CA ALA A 472 23.06 -3.78 -13.99
C ALA A 472 23.12 -3.10 -12.61
N ASP A 473 22.56 -1.88 -12.53
CA ASP A 473 22.35 -1.21 -11.25
C ASP A 473 21.31 -1.98 -10.42
N ARG A 474 21.81 -2.94 -9.62
CA ARG A 474 21.01 -3.85 -8.78
C ARG A 474 20.11 -3.13 -7.76
N GLN A 475 20.29 -1.83 -7.57
CA GLN A 475 19.41 -1.02 -6.74
C GLN A 475 18.19 -0.51 -7.51
N LYS A 476 18.31 -0.31 -8.83
CA LYS A 476 17.23 0.22 -9.68
C LYS A 476 16.36 -0.86 -10.32
N VAL A 477 16.97 -1.97 -10.74
CA VAL A 477 16.28 -3.07 -11.44
C VAL A 477 15.01 -3.52 -10.72
N PRO A 478 14.98 -3.70 -9.38
CA PRO A 478 13.76 -4.11 -8.68
C PRO A 478 12.58 -3.15 -8.87
N TYR A 479 12.82 -1.84 -8.99
CA TYR A 479 11.74 -0.86 -9.18
C TYR A 479 11.08 -0.95 -10.56
N GLU A 480 11.77 -1.45 -11.56
CA GLU A 480 11.23 -1.60 -12.92
C GLU A 480 10.16 -2.69 -13.01
N LEU A 481 10.09 -3.61 -12.02
CA LEU A 481 9.02 -4.60 -11.93
C LEU A 481 7.66 -3.99 -11.58
N LEU A 482 7.62 -2.74 -11.15
CA LEU A 482 6.40 -2.03 -10.77
C LEU A 482 5.31 -2.10 -11.86
N LEU A 483 5.69 -1.93 -13.12
CA LEU A 483 4.75 -1.97 -14.25
C LEU A 483 4.16 -3.37 -14.47
N VAL A 484 4.94 -4.42 -14.21
CA VAL A 484 4.45 -5.81 -14.26
C VAL A 484 3.44 -6.05 -13.14
N ASN A 485 3.73 -5.57 -11.93
CA ASN A 485 2.82 -5.65 -10.79
C ASN A 485 1.50 -4.93 -11.07
N VAL A 486 1.55 -3.70 -11.58
CA VAL A 486 0.34 -2.94 -11.97
C VAL A 486 -0.45 -3.67 -13.05
N SER A 487 0.23 -4.24 -14.06
CA SER A 487 -0.44 -5.01 -15.11
C SER A 487 -1.11 -6.27 -14.55
N THR A 488 -0.47 -6.98 -13.61
CA THR A 488 -1.02 -8.18 -12.96
C THR A 488 -2.26 -7.84 -12.13
N ILE A 489 -2.23 -6.75 -11.36
CA ILE A 489 -3.38 -6.26 -10.59
C ILE A 489 -4.51 -5.84 -11.56
N GLY A 490 -4.15 -5.16 -12.64
CA GLY A 490 -5.11 -4.76 -13.68
C GLY A 490 -5.78 -5.96 -14.36
N ILE A 491 -5.02 -6.99 -14.71
CA ILE A 491 -5.53 -8.25 -15.27
C ILE A 491 -6.50 -8.90 -14.28
N HIS A 492 -6.12 -9.04 -13.01
CA HIS A 492 -6.98 -9.59 -11.97
C HIS A 492 -8.30 -8.82 -11.85
N PHE A 493 -8.21 -7.49 -11.73
CA PHE A 493 -9.40 -6.64 -11.56
C PHE A 493 -10.32 -6.68 -12.78
N LEU A 494 -9.77 -6.62 -13.99
CA LEU A 494 -10.55 -6.67 -15.22
C LEU A 494 -11.19 -8.05 -15.41
N THR A 495 -10.46 -9.13 -15.18
CA THR A 495 -11.01 -10.49 -15.29
C THR A 495 -12.15 -10.68 -14.30
N GLY A 496 -11.97 -10.30 -13.03
CA GLY A 496 -13.03 -10.39 -12.03
C GLY A 496 -14.25 -9.52 -12.33
N ASN A 497 -14.07 -8.31 -12.89
CA ASN A 497 -15.19 -7.47 -13.29
C ASN A 497 -15.90 -7.99 -14.56
N PHE A 498 -15.17 -8.54 -15.53
CA PHE A 498 -15.79 -9.16 -16.69
C PHE A 498 -16.53 -10.44 -16.33
N ASP A 499 -16.01 -11.26 -15.41
CA ASP A 499 -16.74 -12.40 -14.85
C ASP A 499 -18.03 -11.93 -14.18
N PHE A 500 -17.98 -10.89 -13.35
CA PHE A 500 -19.16 -10.29 -12.74
C PHE A 500 -20.14 -9.79 -13.81
N CYS A 501 -19.68 -9.03 -14.80
CA CYS A 501 -20.54 -8.53 -15.89
C CYS A 501 -21.09 -9.64 -16.78
N SER A 502 -20.33 -10.71 -17.00
CA SER A 502 -20.72 -11.83 -17.85
C SER A 502 -21.75 -12.73 -17.18
N LEU A 503 -21.62 -12.99 -15.90
CA LEU A 503 -22.62 -13.68 -15.09
C LEU A 503 -23.87 -12.80 -14.87
N TYR A 504 -23.68 -11.48 -14.88
CA TYR A 504 -24.74 -10.49 -14.76
C TYR A 504 -25.32 -10.06 -16.11
N SER A 505 -25.58 -10.87 -17.07
CA SER A 505 -26.15 -10.48 -18.38
C SER A 505 -27.37 -9.55 -18.29
N ILE A 506 -27.46 -8.79 -17.22
CA ILE A 506 -28.53 -7.84 -16.94
C ILE A 506 -27.96 -6.54 -16.46
N ALA A 507 -28.49 -5.56 -17.14
CA ALA A 507 -28.43 -4.17 -16.84
C ALA A 507 -26.98 -3.74 -16.58
N CYS A 508 -26.34 -3.52 -17.65
CA CYS A 508 -25.68 -2.24 -17.81
C CYS A 508 -26.15 -1.26 -16.74
N LEU A 509 -25.56 -1.36 -15.56
CA LEU A 509 -25.21 -0.14 -14.89
C LEU A 509 -24.34 0.54 -15.92
N SER A 510 -24.97 1.41 -16.68
CA SER A 510 -24.49 1.99 -17.91
C SER A 510 -23.01 2.33 -17.78
N LEU A 511 -22.23 2.07 -18.81
CA LEU A 511 -20.87 2.60 -18.99
C LEU A 511 -20.72 4.06 -18.52
N GLN A 512 -21.80 4.83 -18.51
CA GLN A 512 -21.90 6.18 -17.95
C GLN A 512 -21.70 6.26 -16.42
N THR A 513 -22.10 5.27 -15.65
CA THR A 513 -21.89 5.27 -14.20
C THR A 513 -20.46 4.88 -13.86
N PHE A 514 -19.86 3.95 -14.62
CA PHE A 514 -18.46 3.57 -14.48
C PHE A 514 -17.51 4.71 -14.87
N GLN A 515 -17.84 5.44 -15.95
CA GLN A 515 -17.09 6.61 -16.39
C GLN A 515 -17.17 7.78 -15.39
N LYS A 516 -18.28 7.92 -14.68
CA LYS A 516 -18.42 8.89 -13.58
C LYS A 516 -17.54 8.55 -12.35
N TYR A 517 -17.41 7.26 -12.02
CA TYR A 517 -16.58 6.80 -10.90
C TYR A 517 -15.08 6.83 -11.24
N THR A 518 -14.67 6.48 -12.45
CA THR A 518 -13.27 6.59 -12.87
C THR A 518 -12.81 8.04 -12.95
N ASN A 519 -13.63 8.96 -13.37
CA ASN A 519 -13.32 10.40 -13.37
C ASN A 519 -13.26 11.00 -11.96
N PHE A 520 -13.97 10.42 -10.98
CA PHE A 520 -13.89 10.83 -9.58
C PHE A 520 -12.62 10.30 -8.88
N MET A 521 -12.08 9.19 -9.33
CA MET A 521 -10.85 8.59 -8.74
C MET A 521 -9.56 9.11 -9.38
N MET A 522 -9.64 9.75 -10.55
CA MET A 522 -8.47 10.28 -11.27
C MET A 522 -8.40 11.82 -11.29
N GLY A 523 -9.34 12.53 -10.70
CA GLY A 523 -9.31 13.98 -10.44
C GLY A 523 -8.99 14.24 -8.97
#